data_81816a43405f33c9ad3f58078084a5ac
#
_entry.id   81816a43405f33c9ad3f58078084a5ac
#
_cell.length_a   1.000
_cell.length_b   1.000
_cell.length_c   1.000
_cell.angle_alpha   90.00
_cell.angle_beta   90.00
_cell.angle_gamma   90.00
#
_symmetry.space_group_name_H-M   'P 1'
#
loop_
_entity.id
_entity.type
_entity.pdbx_description
1 polymer ?
#
loop_
_entity_poly.entity_id
_entity_poly.type
_entity_poly.pdbx_seq_one_letter_code
_entity_poly.pdbx_strand_id
1 'polypeptide(L)'
;MSLDGAMLKYVREELSELVGSRIEKIFQPSREEVVISFRKPNSSDRGAKRVIFSSNGSAARVNLTEAALENPPSPPMFCMLLRKHLGSGRLLGIRQDGLERILYFDFECVNEIGDIVTNTLIAEIMGRFSNIILVRGERVIDSIKRVTDEISGVRRILPNIVYETPPRLERVDFFAEKDRKISALIENKTERLAKALPAVLEGISPIFAREAAYYAAGDTDAVCCELTDEQKERLDDFFDNARKAACFTEIIDESGAKKDFSFVDVNQYGNGFVKRHFASANALLDDFYEKKSDRASQRARDMLKLIKSRAERTARKLELQKKELADCADRENLRACGDIVNANIYRLEKGMTSAVLDDFYTGEQRKIALDARLSPAQNAQKYYSE
;
A
#
# COMPACT_ATOMS: atom_id res chain seq x y z
N MET A 1 -5.49 -0.26 -10.65
CA MET A 1 -6.53 0.70 -10.31
C MET A 1 -6.54 0.97 -8.83
N SER A 2 -6.63 2.19 -8.41
CA SER A 2 -6.79 2.55 -6.99
C SER A 2 -7.85 3.62 -6.90
N LEU A 3 -8.74 3.48 -5.93
CA LEU A 3 -9.65 4.53 -5.51
C LEU A 3 -8.82 5.78 -5.21
N ASP A 4 -9.11 6.88 -5.88
CA ASP A 4 -8.40 8.14 -5.69
C ASP A 4 -9.01 8.99 -4.57
N GLY A 5 -8.30 10.05 -4.17
CA GLY A 5 -8.72 10.89 -3.06
C GLY A 5 -9.94 11.73 -3.38
N ALA A 6 -10.08 12.16 -4.64
CA ALA A 6 -11.24 12.93 -5.08
C ALA A 6 -12.53 12.08 -5.09
N MET A 7 -12.45 10.83 -5.58
CA MET A 7 -13.58 9.90 -5.48
C MET A 7 -13.90 9.57 -4.03
N LEU A 8 -12.87 9.42 -3.17
CA LEU A 8 -13.04 9.14 -1.75
C LEU A 8 -13.74 10.28 -1.01
N LYS A 9 -13.55 11.54 -1.45
CA LYS A 9 -14.29 12.71 -0.94
C LYS A 9 -15.80 12.52 -1.11
N TYR A 10 -16.27 12.11 -2.29
CA TYR A 10 -17.70 11.85 -2.53
C TYR A 10 -18.20 10.67 -1.69
N VAL A 11 -17.42 9.60 -1.59
CA VAL A 11 -17.73 8.46 -0.70
C VAL A 11 -17.91 8.94 0.74
N ARG A 12 -17.00 9.78 1.26
CA ARG A 12 -17.06 10.35 2.60
C ARG A 12 -18.31 11.21 2.78
N GLU A 13 -18.66 12.06 1.80
CA GLU A 13 -19.85 12.91 1.85
C GLU A 13 -21.13 12.08 1.98
N GLU A 14 -21.27 11.02 1.18
CA GLU A 14 -22.41 10.10 1.26
C GLU A 14 -22.41 9.31 2.59
N LEU A 15 -21.24 8.83 3.06
CA LEU A 15 -21.11 8.13 4.34
C LEU A 15 -21.41 9.03 5.55
N SER A 16 -21.32 10.36 5.40
CA SER A 16 -21.61 11.32 6.46
C SER A 16 -23.08 11.27 6.92
N GLU A 17 -23.99 10.71 6.11
CA GLU A 17 -25.36 10.42 6.53
C GLU A 17 -25.43 9.42 7.71
N LEU A 18 -24.38 8.62 7.93
CA LEU A 18 -24.27 7.68 9.04
C LEU A 18 -23.90 8.34 10.37
N VAL A 19 -23.49 9.61 10.36
CA VAL A 19 -23.13 10.32 11.59
C VAL A 19 -24.30 10.32 12.57
N GLY A 20 -24.02 10.06 13.85
CA GLY A 20 -25.00 9.83 14.90
C GLY A 20 -25.52 8.40 15.00
N SER A 21 -25.27 7.54 14.02
CA SER A 21 -25.64 6.12 14.06
C SER A 21 -24.77 5.34 15.08
N ARG A 22 -25.33 4.25 15.59
CA ARG A 22 -24.62 3.32 16.47
C ARG A 22 -24.16 2.09 15.71
N ILE A 23 -23.01 1.54 16.10
CA ILE A 23 -22.55 0.25 15.62
C ILE A 23 -23.47 -0.84 16.16
N GLU A 24 -24.02 -1.65 15.25
CA GLU A 24 -24.85 -2.80 15.58
C GLU A 24 -24.03 -4.10 15.59
N LYS A 25 -23.24 -4.31 14.52
CA LYS A 25 -22.42 -5.53 14.36
C LYS A 25 -21.12 -5.20 13.63
N ILE A 26 -20.07 -5.95 13.98
CA ILE A 26 -18.76 -5.89 13.31
C ILE A 26 -18.42 -7.31 12.86
N PHE A 27 -18.05 -7.44 11.59
CA PHE A 27 -17.64 -8.66 10.95
C PHE A 27 -16.29 -8.49 10.26
N GLN A 28 -15.56 -9.57 10.08
CA GLN A 28 -14.33 -9.64 9.30
C GLN A 28 -14.40 -10.84 8.36
N PRO A 29 -15.01 -10.67 7.16
CA PRO A 29 -15.23 -11.74 6.20
C PRO A 29 -13.95 -12.36 5.65
N SER A 30 -12.87 -11.57 5.59
CA SER A 30 -11.56 -12.01 5.11
C SER A 30 -10.43 -11.43 5.97
N ARG A 31 -9.19 -11.84 5.67
CA ARG A 31 -8.01 -11.32 6.38
C ARG A 31 -7.79 -9.81 6.18
N GLU A 32 -8.36 -9.24 5.15
CA GLU A 32 -8.10 -7.84 4.73
C GLU A 32 -9.38 -7.00 4.67
N GLU A 33 -10.54 -7.54 5.06
CA GLU A 33 -11.83 -6.85 4.96
C GLU A 33 -12.56 -6.84 6.29
N VAL A 34 -13.09 -5.69 6.69
CA VAL A 34 -13.96 -5.49 7.85
C VAL A 34 -15.29 -4.92 7.36
N VAL A 35 -16.40 -5.38 7.91
CA VAL A 35 -17.74 -4.84 7.66
C VAL A 35 -18.35 -4.38 8.98
N ILE A 36 -18.78 -3.13 9.03
CA ILE A 36 -19.47 -2.55 10.18
C ILE A 36 -20.90 -2.22 9.78
N SER A 37 -21.85 -2.76 10.55
CA SER A 37 -23.27 -2.45 10.39
C SER A 37 -23.65 -1.30 11.32
N PHE A 38 -24.28 -0.29 10.76
CA PHE A 38 -24.74 0.91 11.47
C PHE A 38 -26.26 0.95 11.53
N ARG A 39 -26.79 1.33 12.69
CA ARG A 39 -28.22 1.57 12.88
C ARG A 39 -28.44 2.99 13.39
N LYS A 40 -29.28 3.76 12.69
CA LYS A 40 -29.65 5.11 13.11
C LYS A 40 -30.72 5.03 14.18
N PRO A 41 -30.54 5.66 15.35
CA PRO A 41 -31.58 5.73 16.37
C PRO A 41 -32.80 6.45 15.80
N ASN A 42 -34.01 5.95 16.10
CA ASN A 42 -35.27 6.56 15.73
C ASN A 42 -35.54 6.76 14.22
N SER A 43 -34.84 6.02 13.36
CA SER A 43 -35.13 6.01 11.93
C SER A 43 -36.38 5.14 11.64
N SER A 44 -37.26 5.62 10.78
CA SER A 44 -38.35 4.81 10.20
C SER A 44 -37.79 3.67 9.30
N ASP A 45 -36.60 3.85 8.78
CA ASP A 45 -35.87 2.81 8.07
C ASP A 45 -35.25 1.83 9.08
N ARG A 46 -35.85 0.62 9.16
CA ARG A 46 -35.40 -0.46 10.07
C ARG A 46 -34.14 -1.19 9.55
N GLY A 47 -33.66 -0.86 8.37
CA GLY A 47 -32.49 -1.48 7.76
C GLY A 47 -31.16 -1.00 8.38
N ALA A 48 -30.26 -1.92 8.72
CA ALA A 48 -28.90 -1.57 9.08
C ALA A 48 -28.08 -1.29 7.81
N LYS A 49 -27.51 -0.10 7.70
CA LYS A 49 -26.56 0.23 6.62
C LYS A 49 -25.19 -0.38 6.92
N ARG A 50 -24.58 -1.05 5.95
CA ARG A 50 -23.29 -1.71 6.10
C ARG A 50 -22.21 -0.96 5.35
N VAL A 51 -21.08 -0.74 6.02
CA VAL A 51 -19.86 -0.16 5.42
C VAL A 51 -18.80 -1.23 5.36
N ILE A 52 -18.23 -1.46 4.19
CA ILE A 52 -17.06 -2.31 4.00
C ILE A 52 -15.80 -1.46 4.03
N PHE A 53 -14.80 -1.95 4.76
CA PHE A 53 -13.43 -1.47 4.80
C PHE A 53 -12.57 -2.58 4.22
N SER A 54 -11.91 -2.34 3.09
CA SER A 54 -11.02 -3.32 2.46
C SER A 54 -9.61 -2.76 2.36
N SER A 55 -8.66 -3.46 2.97
CA SER A 55 -7.23 -3.19 2.84
C SER A 55 -6.57 -4.07 1.78
N ASN A 56 -7.35 -4.80 0.97
CA ASN A 56 -6.82 -5.64 -0.10
C ASN A 56 -6.14 -4.80 -1.17
N GLY A 57 -4.87 -5.07 -1.47
CA GLY A 57 -4.07 -4.23 -2.37
C GLY A 57 -4.62 -4.06 -3.78
N SER A 58 -5.45 -4.99 -4.27
CA SER A 58 -6.11 -4.92 -5.58
C SER A 58 -7.53 -4.38 -5.52
N ALA A 59 -8.13 -4.29 -4.31
CA ALA A 59 -9.53 -3.91 -4.09
C ALA A 59 -9.68 -3.06 -2.83
N ALA A 60 -8.69 -2.20 -2.57
CA ALA A 60 -8.69 -1.32 -1.41
C ALA A 60 -9.80 -0.26 -1.55
N ARG A 61 -10.70 -0.20 -0.56
CA ARG A 61 -11.85 0.70 -0.59
C ARG A 61 -12.53 0.86 0.77
N VAL A 62 -13.32 1.89 0.87
CA VAL A 62 -14.36 2.06 1.89
C VAL A 62 -15.63 2.50 1.17
N ASN A 63 -16.74 1.78 1.34
CA ASN A 63 -18.02 2.15 0.75
C ASN A 63 -19.19 1.47 1.47
N LEU A 64 -20.41 1.98 1.26
CA LEU A 64 -21.64 1.25 1.59
C LEU A 64 -21.71 -0.02 0.76
N THR A 65 -22.18 -1.13 1.36
CA THR A 65 -22.33 -2.41 0.66
C THR A 65 -23.63 -3.11 1.00
N GLU A 66 -24.26 -3.65 -0.03
CA GLU A 66 -25.40 -4.55 0.09
C GLU A 66 -24.96 -6.03 -0.08
N ALA A 67 -23.70 -6.27 -0.44
CA ALA A 67 -23.17 -7.60 -0.68
C ALA A 67 -23.36 -8.53 0.53
N ALA A 68 -23.86 -9.74 0.28
CA ALA A 68 -23.91 -10.80 1.28
C ALA A 68 -22.53 -11.44 1.42
N LEU A 69 -21.79 -11.05 2.46
CA LEU A 69 -20.45 -11.57 2.73
C LEU A 69 -20.52 -12.72 3.74
N GLU A 70 -19.87 -13.84 3.40
CA GLU A 70 -19.74 -14.97 4.33
C GLU A 70 -18.68 -14.66 5.39
N ASN A 71 -19.02 -14.92 6.63
CA ASN A 71 -18.10 -14.77 7.74
C ASN A 71 -17.43 -16.10 8.07
N PRO A 72 -16.17 -16.10 8.54
CA PRO A 72 -15.53 -17.31 9.05
C PRO A 72 -16.27 -17.81 10.30
N PRO A 73 -16.24 -19.15 10.57
CA PRO A 73 -16.87 -19.72 11.77
C PRO A 73 -16.38 -19.11 13.08
N SER A 74 -15.12 -18.73 13.13
CA SER A 74 -14.46 -18.07 14.26
C SER A 74 -14.00 -16.69 13.84
N PRO A 75 -14.39 -15.59 14.52
CA PRO A 75 -13.98 -14.24 14.18
C PRO A 75 -12.48 -14.07 14.41
N PRO A 76 -11.75 -13.44 13.47
CA PRO A 76 -10.33 -13.14 13.63
C PRO A 76 -10.05 -12.21 14.83
N MET A 77 -8.80 -12.21 15.31
CA MET A 77 -8.37 -11.42 16.46
C MET A 77 -8.70 -9.94 16.33
N PHE A 78 -8.42 -9.33 15.16
CA PHE A 78 -8.69 -7.91 14.93
C PHE A 78 -10.18 -7.60 14.98
N CYS A 79 -11.05 -8.49 14.49
CA CYS A 79 -12.51 -8.36 14.63
C CYS A 79 -12.95 -8.35 16.10
N MET A 80 -12.39 -9.24 16.92
CA MET A 80 -12.69 -9.28 18.35
C MET A 80 -12.23 -8.01 19.07
N LEU A 81 -11.07 -7.49 18.68
CA LEU A 81 -10.54 -6.24 19.21
C LEU A 81 -11.44 -5.04 18.81
N LEU A 82 -11.88 -4.97 17.56
CA LEU A 82 -12.82 -3.94 17.13
C LEU A 82 -14.15 -4.03 17.90
N ARG A 83 -14.68 -5.23 18.13
CA ARG A 83 -15.89 -5.44 18.94
C ARG A 83 -15.71 -4.96 20.38
N LYS A 84 -14.54 -5.22 20.98
CA LYS A 84 -14.19 -4.78 22.34
C LYS A 84 -14.15 -3.26 22.46
N HIS A 85 -13.52 -2.58 21.51
CA HIS A 85 -13.24 -1.13 21.60
C HIS A 85 -14.25 -0.24 20.91
N LEU A 86 -14.99 -0.74 19.91
CA LEU A 86 -15.98 0.02 19.14
C LEU A 86 -17.43 -0.47 19.36
N GLY A 87 -17.62 -1.63 20.04
CA GLY A 87 -18.95 -2.22 20.20
C GLY A 87 -19.95 -1.23 20.78
N SER A 88 -21.13 -1.10 20.12
CA SER A 88 -22.19 -0.11 20.46
C SER A 88 -21.79 1.35 20.39
N GLY A 89 -20.58 1.67 19.89
CA GLY A 89 -20.09 3.04 19.71
C GLY A 89 -20.96 3.86 18.78
N ARG A 90 -21.04 5.16 19.03
CA ARG A 90 -21.74 6.13 18.19
C ARG A 90 -20.76 6.82 17.25
N LEU A 91 -21.03 6.83 15.96
CA LEU A 91 -20.22 7.55 14.97
C LEU A 91 -20.40 9.07 15.18
N LEU A 92 -19.31 9.76 15.50
CA LEU A 92 -19.28 11.20 15.72
C LEU A 92 -19.04 11.97 14.44
N GLY A 93 -18.21 11.44 13.55
CA GLY A 93 -17.84 12.10 12.31
C GLY A 93 -16.95 11.24 11.42
N ILE A 94 -16.84 11.67 10.16
CA ILE A 94 -15.94 11.07 9.17
C ILE A 94 -15.11 12.20 8.57
N ARG A 95 -13.78 12.09 8.68
CA ARG A 95 -12.82 13.10 8.22
C ARG A 95 -11.93 12.58 7.11
N GLN A 96 -11.47 13.48 6.26
CA GLN A 96 -10.44 13.28 5.24
C GLN A 96 -9.59 14.55 5.21
N ASP A 97 -8.29 14.43 5.20
CA ASP A 97 -7.38 15.58 5.15
C ASP A 97 -7.08 15.91 3.68
N GLY A 98 -7.63 17.02 3.17
CA GLY A 98 -7.58 17.36 1.76
C GLY A 98 -8.14 16.24 0.89
N LEU A 99 -7.43 15.85 -0.14
CA LEU A 99 -7.75 14.71 -0.99
C LEU A 99 -6.84 13.50 -0.74
N GLU A 100 -6.30 13.38 0.48
CA GLU A 100 -5.56 12.17 0.86
C GLU A 100 -6.46 10.93 0.85
N ARG A 101 -5.87 9.78 0.56
CA ARG A 101 -6.61 8.50 0.51
C ARG A 101 -6.70 7.85 1.88
N ILE A 102 -7.09 8.65 2.87
CA ILE A 102 -7.24 8.23 4.26
C ILE A 102 -8.55 8.77 4.79
N LEU A 103 -9.39 7.90 5.36
CA LEU A 103 -10.60 8.28 6.08
C LEU A 103 -10.45 7.95 7.56
N TYR A 104 -10.88 8.89 8.39
CA TYR A 104 -10.92 8.78 9.84
C TYR A 104 -12.38 8.72 10.28
N PHE A 105 -12.75 7.64 10.98
CA PHE A 105 -14.07 7.46 11.56
C PHE A 105 -13.96 7.59 13.06
N ASP A 106 -14.47 8.68 13.62
CA ASP A 106 -14.42 8.97 15.05
C ASP A 106 -15.66 8.39 15.74
N PHE A 107 -15.45 7.57 16.77
CA PHE A 107 -16.49 6.91 17.54
C PHE A 107 -16.45 7.30 19.00
N GLU A 108 -17.60 7.70 19.55
CA GLU A 108 -17.82 7.78 20.99
C GLU A 108 -18.11 6.36 21.53
N CYS A 109 -17.28 5.88 22.42
CA CYS A 109 -17.34 4.54 22.98
C CYS A 109 -17.32 4.59 24.51
N VAL A 110 -17.75 3.53 25.17
CA VAL A 110 -17.59 3.37 26.61
C VAL A 110 -16.47 2.34 26.84
N ASN A 111 -15.48 2.70 27.66
CA ASN A 111 -14.37 1.79 28.00
C ASN A 111 -14.80 0.78 29.08
N GLU A 112 -13.90 -0.15 29.46
CA GLU A 112 -14.17 -1.21 30.45
C GLU A 112 -14.45 -0.66 31.87
N ILE A 113 -14.04 0.58 32.17
CA ILE A 113 -14.22 1.24 33.47
C ILE A 113 -15.51 2.09 33.48
N GLY A 114 -16.15 2.26 32.31
CA GLY A 114 -17.38 3.05 32.16
C GLY A 114 -17.17 4.48 31.67
N ASP A 115 -15.93 4.90 31.40
CA ASP A 115 -15.65 6.24 30.89
C ASP A 115 -15.98 6.36 29.40
N ILE A 116 -16.43 7.56 29.01
CA ILE A 116 -16.62 7.91 27.61
C ILE A 116 -15.25 8.22 26.99
N VAL A 117 -14.92 7.51 25.92
CA VAL A 117 -13.68 7.65 25.17
C VAL A 117 -13.93 7.78 23.68
N THR A 118 -13.07 8.52 22.98
CA THR A 118 -13.11 8.57 21.53
C THR A 118 -12.07 7.60 20.95
N ASN A 119 -12.55 6.66 20.13
CA ASN A 119 -11.70 5.78 19.34
C ASN A 119 -11.87 6.15 17.86
N THR A 120 -10.77 6.18 17.12
CA THR A 120 -10.75 6.49 15.69
C THR A 120 -10.38 5.24 14.89
N LEU A 121 -11.25 4.83 13.97
CA LEU A 121 -10.92 3.81 12.97
C LEU A 121 -10.42 4.51 11.72
N ILE A 122 -9.16 4.25 11.37
CA ILE A 122 -8.48 4.86 10.22
C ILE A 122 -8.44 3.85 9.09
N ALA A 123 -8.92 4.26 7.92
CA ALA A 123 -8.84 3.48 6.69
C ALA A 123 -7.87 4.15 5.72
N GLU A 124 -6.72 3.54 5.51
CA GLU A 124 -5.72 3.96 4.53
C GLU A 124 -5.93 3.17 3.23
N ILE A 125 -6.19 3.88 2.13
CA ILE A 125 -6.52 3.30 0.82
C ILE A 125 -5.38 3.55 -0.16
N MET A 126 -4.28 2.83 -0.01
CA MET A 126 -3.03 3.05 -0.74
C MET A 126 -2.53 1.79 -1.45
N GLY A 127 -3.43 1.06 -2.14
CA GLY A 127 -3.10 -0.16 -2.85
C GLY A 127 -2.47 -1.20 -1.91
N ARG A 128 -1.28 -1.68 -2.22
CA ARG A 128 -0.58 -2.69 -1.40
C ARG A 128 -0.27 -2.24 0.03
N PHE A 129 -0.21 -0.94 0.27
CA PHE A 129 0.06 -0.35 1.59
C PHE A 129 -1.22 0.00 2.35
N SER A 130 -2.40 -0.36 1.82
CA SER A 130 -3.67 -0.14 2.49
C SER A 130 -3.75 -0.85 3.82
N ASN A 131 -4.35 -0.18 4.81
CA ASN A 131 -4.48 -0.69 6.17
C ASN A 131 -5.79 -0.22 6.82
N ILE A 132 -6.20 -0.92 7.89
CA ILE A 132 -7.30 -0.53 8.76
C ILE A 132 -6.72 -0.52 10.16
N ILE A 133 -6.72 0.65 10.81
CA ILE A 133 -5.99 0.91 12.05
C ILE A 133 -6.96 1.47 13.07
N LEU A 134 -6.95 0.93 14.28
CA LEU A 134 -7.70 1.46 15.41
C LEU A 134 -6.77 2.27 16.31
N VAL A 135 -7.16 3.51 16.59
CA VAL A 135 -6.37 4.47 17.38
C VAL A 135 -7.21 5.01 18.53
N ARG A 136 -6.57 5.28 19.67
CA ARG A 136 -7.14 6.08 20.76
C ARG A 136 -6.19 7.23 21.10
N GLY A 137 -6.70 8.45 21.02
CA GLY A 137 -5.83 9.63 21.02
C GLY A 137 -4.83 9.55 19.87
N GLU A 138 -3.56 9.56 20.17
CA GLU A 138 -2.50 9.45 19.17
C GLU A 138 -1.91 8.03 19.05
N ARG A 139 -2.35 7.06 19.87
CA ARG A 139 -1.73 5.74 19.96
C ARG A 139 -2.53 4.66 19.26
N VAL A 140 -1.83 3.84 18.50
CA VAL A 140 -2.38 2.67 17.85
C VAL A 140 -2.80 1.64 18.90
N ILE A 141 -4.07 1.23 18.88
CA ILE A 141 -4.55 0.08 19.65
C ILE A 141 -4.15 -1.21 18.92
N ASP A 142 -4.50 -1.33 17.64
CA ASP A 142 -4.03 -2.39 16.74
C ASP A 142 -4.40 -2.05 15.29
N SER A 143 -3.97 -2.89 14.36
CA SER A 143 -4.25 -2.78 12.92
C SER A 143 -4.50 -4.14 12.29
N ILE A 144 -5.22 -4.14 11.16
CA ILE A 144 -5.46 -5.38 10.39
C ILE A 144 -4.16 -5.91 9.77
N LYS A 145 -3.22 -5.00 9.45
CA LYS A 145 -1.85 -5.31 8.99
C LYS A 145 -0.86 -4.60 9.89
N ARG A 146 -0.13 -5.35 10.70
CA ARG A 146 0.98 -4.80 11.48
C ARG A 146 2.18 -4.56 10.58
N VAL A 147 2.79 -3.37 10.70
CA VAL A 147 3.94 -2.96 9.91
C VAL A 147 5.13 -2.77 10.84
N THR A 148 6.12 -3.66 10.69
CA THR A 148 7.41 -3.63 11.40
C THR A 148 8.48 -2.95 10.55
N ASP A 149 9.64 -2.68 11.14
CA ASP A 149 10.80 -2.12 10.43
C ASP A 149 11.28 -3.02 9.27
N GLU A 150 11.05 -4.33 9.37
CA GLU A 150 11.35 -5.30 8.29
C GLU A 150 10.42 -5.14 7.07
N ILE A 151 9.20 -4.63 7.28
CA ILE A 151 8.19 -4.45 6.23
C ILE A 151 8.30 -3.05 5.61
N SER A 152 8.58 -2.04 6.42
CA SER A 152 8.69 -0.65 5.99
C SER A 152 9.72 0.09 6.83
N GLY A 153 10.74 0.66 6.17
CA GLY A 153 11.68 1.59 6.81
C GLY A 153 11.14 3.02 6.98
N VAL A 154 9.92 3.32 6.50
CA VAL A 154 9.34 4.67 6.53
C VAL A 154 8.56 4.91 7.81
N ARG A 155 7.67 3.98 8.19
CA ARG A 155 6.88 4.08 9.43
C ARG A 155 6.45 2.70 9.92
N ARG A 156 6.21 2.63 11.23
CA ARG A 156 5.72 1.43 11.91
C ARG A 156 4.24 1.57 12.24
N ILE A 157 3.50 0.46 12.22
CA ILE A 157 2.12 0.39 12.71
C ILE A 157 2.03 -0.82 13.61
N LEU A 158 2.22 -0.60 14.91
CA LEU A 158 2.23 -1.62 15.95
C LEU A 158 1.43 -1.13 17.17
N PRO A 159 0.90 -2.02 18.00
CA PRO A 159 0.21 -1.62 19.24
C PRO A 159 1.07 -0.71 20.13
N ASN A 160 0.45 0.28 20.73
CA ASN A 160 1.00 1.28 21.68
C ASN A 160 1.98 2.30 21.09
N ILE A 161 2.35 2.26 19.81
CA ILE A 161 3.13 3.34 19.19
C ILE A 161 2.21 4.50 18.76
N VAL A 162 2.79 5.68 18.61
CA VAL A 162 2.10 6.84 18.06
C VAL A 162 1.76 6.57 16.59
N TYR A 163 0.54 6.89 16.19
CA TYR A 163 0.15 6.83 14.79
C TYR A 163 0.74 8.02 14.03
N GLU A 164 1.52 7.73 13.04
CA GLU A 164 2.07 8.71 12.11
C GLU A 164 1.36 8.58 10.76
N THR A 165 0.95 9.71 10.17
CA THR A 165 0.39 9.72 8.82
C THR A 165 1.46 9.35 7.80
N PRO A 166 1.08 8.74 6.65
CA PRO A 166 2.00 8.55 5.54
C PRO A 166 2.63 9.87 5.10
N PRO A 167 3.88 9.85 4.59
CA PRO A 167 4.50 11.03 4.02
C PRO A 167 3.61 11.66 2.95
N ARG A 168 3.32 12.96 3.10
CA ARG A 168 2.49 13.72 2.18
C ARG A 168 3.37 14.46 1.19
N LEU A 169 2.96 14.49 -0.07
CA LEU A 169 3.57 15.33 -1.10
C LEU A 169 2.82 16.66 -1.17
N GLU A 170 3.55 17.75 -1.29
CA GLU A 170 2.95 19.07 -1.53
C GLU A 170 2.32 19.10 -2.92
N ARG A 171 0.99 19.02 -2.96
CA ARG A 171 0.17 19.08 -4.18
C ARG A 171 -1.04 19.95 -3.94
N VAL A 172 -1.58 20.49 -5.01
CA VAL A 172 -2.73 21.40 -4.97
C VAL A 172 -4.02 20.60 -4.88
N ASP A 173 -4.83 20.91 -3.87
CA ASP A 173 -6.23 20.46 -3.83
C ASP A 173 -7.07 21.37 -4.74
N PHE A 174 -7.43 20.84 -5.91
CA PHE A 174 -8.18 21.60 -6.90
C PHE A 174 -9.63 21.91 -6.48
N PHE A 175 -10.20 21.22 -5.51
CA PHE A 175 -11.50 21.57 -4.94
C PHE A 175 -11.42 22.76 -3.96
N ALA A 176 -10.32 22.88 -3.23
CA ALA A 176 -10.10 23.97 -2.28
C ALA A 176 -9.68 25.26 -2.99
N GLU A 177 -8.74 25.15 -3.94
CA GLU A 177 -8.18 26.29 -4.69
C GLU A 177 -8.98 26.53 -5.99
N LYS A 178 -10.23 26.99 -5.86
CA LYS A 178 -11.17 27.14 -6.99
C LYS A 178 -10.74 28.18 -8.03
N ASP A 179 -10.11 29.26 -7.61
CA ASP A 179 -9.71 30.37 -8.46
C ASP A 179 -8.39 30.10 -9.19
N ARG A 180 -7.69 29.03 -8.87
CA ARG A 180 -6.40 28.69 -9.45
C ARG A 180 -6.58 27.97 -10.77
N LYS A 181 -6.03 28.53 -11.85
CA LYS A 181 -6.00 27.89 -13.16
C LYS A 181 -5.06 26.69 -13.13
N ILE A 182 -5.56 25.54 -13.54
CA ILE A 182 -4.77 24.29 -13.59
C ILE A 182 -3.75 24.34 -14.71
N SER A 183 -4.09 24.98 -15.84
CA SER A 183 -3.20 25.21 -16.96
C SER A 183 -1.90 25.92 -16.55
N ALA A 184 -1.97 26.89 -15.63
CA ALA A 184 -0.80 27.60 -15.12
C ALA A 184 0.17 26.72 -14.30
N LEU A 185 -0.34 25.65 -13.66
CA LEU A 185 0.49 24.71 -12.87
C LEU A 185 1.38 23.82 -13.73
N ILE A 186 1.02 23.67 -15.01
CA ILE A 186 1.69 22.73 -15.93
C ILE A 186 2.41 23.43 -17.09
N GLU A 187 2.33 24.74 -17.19
CA GLU A 187 2.78 25.54 -18.37
C GLU A 187 4.25 25.28 -18.72
N ASN A 188 5.12 25.15 -17.73
CA ASN A 188 6.56 24.94 -17.93
C ASN A 188 6.99 23.46 -17.95
N LYS A 189 6.04 22.51 -18.02
CA LYS A 189 6.33 21.08 -18.02
C LYS A 189 6.45 20.55 -19.45
N THR A 190 7.46 19.71 -19.68
CA THR A 190 7.74 19.08 -20.99
C THR A 190 7.22 17.64 -21.06
N GLU A 191 6.57 17.16 -20.00
CA GLU A 191 6.03 15.80 -19.95
C GLU A 191 4.56 15.76 -20.43
N ARG A 192 4.04 14.54 -20.61
CA ARG A 192 2.63 14.34 -20.99
C ARG A 192 1.71 14.88 -19.92
N LEU A 193 0.61 15.52 -20.34
CA LEU A 193 -0.39 16.11 -19.45
C LEU A 193 -0.94 15.09 -18.43
N ALA A 194 -1.24 13.89 -18.88
CA ALA A 194 -1.73 12.80 -18.02
C ALA A 194 -0.73 12.38 -16.92
N LYS A 195 0.57 12.69 -17.08
CA LYS A 195 1.61 12.44 -16.07
C LYS A 195 1.87 13.67 -15.21
N ALA A 196 1.83 14.86 -15.80
CA ALA A 196 2.07 16.13 -15.13
C ALA A 196 0.99 16.45 -14.09
N LEU A 197 -0.28 16.23 -14.44
CA LEU A 197 -1.42 16.53 -13.56
C LEU A 197 -1.33 15.81 -12.20
N PRO A 198 -1.14 14.47 -12.11
CA PRO A 198 -1.00 13.80 -10.82
C PRO A 198 0.26 14.18 -10.03
N ALA A 199 1.24 14.80 -10.67
CA ALA A 199 2.43 15.27 -9.98
C ALA A 199 2.20 16.62 -9.26
N VAL A 200 1.25 17.44 -9.72
CA VAL A 200 0.95 18.76 -9.16
C VAL A 200 -0.36 18.81 -8.40
N LEU A 201 -1.32 17.94 -8.73
CA LEU A 201 -2.64 17.90 -8.11
C LEU A 201 -2.77 16.74 -7.12
N GLU A 202 -3.40 17.01 -6.00
CA GLU A 202 -3.70 16.01 -4.98
C GLU A 202 -4.92 15.17 -5.38
N GLY A 203 -4.89 13.89 -5.03
CA GLY A 203 -6.06 13.02 -5.00
C GLY A 203 -6.69 12.65 -6.33
N ILE A 204 -6.00 12.83 -7.46
CA ILE A 204 -6.49 12.42 -8.78
C ILE A 204 -5.86 11.11 -9.26
N SER A 205 -6.65 10.33 -9.99
CA SER A 205 -6.22 9.05 -10.57
C SER A 205 -5.65 9.22 -11.98
N PRO A 206 -4.89 8.23 -12.48
CA PRO A 206 -4.43 8.24 -13.87
C PRO A 206 -5.55 8.26 -14.91
N ILE A 207 -6.71 7.66 -14.62
CA ILE A 207 -7.86 7.70 -15.53
C ILE A 207 -8.42 9.13 -15.62
N PHE A 208 -8.58 9.80 -14.48
CA PHE A 208 -9.02 11.20 -14.45
C PHE A 208 -8.04 12.11 -15.19
N ALA A 209 -6.75 11.94 -14.97
CA ALA A 209 -5.72 12.75 -15.64
C ALA A 209 -5.68 12.53 -17.18
N ARG A 210 -5.89 11.29 -17.63
CA ARG A 210 -6.01 11.00 -19.07
C ARG A 210 -7.29 11.58 -19.66
N GLU A 211 -8.41 11.53 -18.91
CA GLU A 211 -9.65 12.14 -19.36
C GLU A 211 -9.53 13.67 -19.48
N ALA A 212 -8.86 14.31 -18.53
CA ALA A 212 -8.54 15.74 -18.63
C ALA A 212 -7.72 16.07 -19.87
N ALA A 213 -6.70 15.26 -20.19
CA ALA A 213 -5.90 15.40 -21.40
C ALA A 213 -6.73 15.20 -22.68
N TYR A 214 -7.56 14.16 -22.69
CA TYR A 214 -8.45 13.87 -23.82
C TYR A 214 -9.48 14.98 -24.04
N TYR A 215 -10.08 15.51 -22.98
CA TYR A 215 -11.03 16.60 -23.05
C TYR A 215 -10.38 17.89 -23.59
N ALA A 216 -9.19 18.22 -23.13
CA ALA A 216 -8.46 19.42 -23.51
C ALA A 216 -7.93 19.36 -24.96
N ALA A 217 -7.32 18.25 -25.36
CA ALA A 217 -6.55 18.16 -26.62
C ALA A 217 -7.09 17.09 -27.60
N GLY A 218 -8.08 16.28 -27.22
CA GLY A 218 -8.53 15.13 -28.03
C GLY A 218 -7.57 13.95 -28.03
N ASP A 219 -6.49 14.02 -27.23
CA ASP A 219 -5.44 13.01 -27.14
C ASP A 219 -5.02 12.82 -25.67
N THR A 220 -4.95 11.56 -25.24
CA THR A 220 -4.51 11.19 -23.86
C THR A 220 -3.01 11.38 -23.66
N ASP A 221 -2.24 11.45 -24.74
CA ASP A 221 -0.78 11.59 -24.76
C ASP A 221 -0.29 13.02 -25.00
N ALA A 222 -1.20 14.01 -25.05
CA ALA A 222 -0.89 15.42 -25.22
C ALA A 222 0.21 15.90 -24.26
N VAL A 223 1.16 16.70 -24.79
CA VAL A 223 2.32 17.23 -24.05
C VAL A 223 2.01 18.62 -23.52
N CYS A 224 2.39 18.92 -22.28
CA CYS A 224 2.02 20.17 -21.60
C CYS A 224 2.48 21.42 -22.34
N CYS A 225 3.75 21.48 -22.81
CA CYS A 225 4.31 22.65 -23.50
C CYS A 225 3.79 22.83 -24.94
N GLU A 226 3.08 21.88 -25.50
CA GLU A 226 2.51 21.93 -26.85
C GLU A 226 1.03 22.34 -26.87
N LEU A 227 0.42 22.53 -25.70
CA LEU A 227 -0.96 22.94 -25.60
C LEU A 227 -1.16 24.38 -26.11
N THR A 228 -2.14 24.52 -27.00
CA THR A 228 -2.61 25.84 -27.44
C THR A 228 -3.38 26.54 -26.32
N ASP A 229 -3.56 27.86 -26.43
CA ASP A 229 -4.32 28.61 -25.42
C ASP A 229 -5.79 28.13 -25.29
N GLU A 230 -6.41 27.76 -26.41
CA GLU A 230 -7.75 27.14 -26.39
C GLU A 230 -7.76 25.80 -25.69
N GLN A 231 -6.73 24.99 -25.81
CA GLN A 231 -6.62 23.70 -25.11
C GLN A 231 -6.38 23.90 -23.61
N LYS A 232 -5.63 24.94 -23.23
CA LYS A 232 -5.45 25.33 -21.82
C LYS A 232 -6.78 25.79 -21.22
N GLU A 233 -7.58 26.59 -21.92
CA GLU A 233 -8.91 27.00 -21.47
C GLU A 233 -9.84 25.79 -21.30
N ARG A 234 -9.87 24.85 -22.26
CA ARG A 234 -10.63 23.61 -22.12
C ARG A 234 -10.19 22.77 -20.91
N LEU A 235 -8.88 22.74 -20.64
CA LEU A 235 -8.37 22.06 -19.45
C LEU A 235 -8.95 22.68 -18.17
N ASP A 236 -8.89 23.99 -18.05
CA ASP A 236 -9.43 24.69 -16.90
C ASP A 236 -10.96 24.47 -16.77
N ASP A 237 -11.70 24.52 -17.89
CA ASP A 237 -13.13 24.22 -17.96
C ASP A 237 -13.46 22.78 -17.50
N PHE A 238 -12.63 21.80 -17.86
CA PHE A 238 -12.78 20.43 -17.40
C PHE A 238 -12.76 20.35 -15.87
N PHE A 239 -11.78 21.00 -15.24
CA PHE A 239 -11.67 21.04 -13.78
C PHE A 239 -12.81 21.81 -13.13
N ASP A 240 -13.25 22.91 -13.74
CA ASP A 240 -14.41 23.67 -13.27
C ASP A 240 -15.70 22.83 -13.31
N ASN A 241 -15.89 22.06 -14.35
CA ASN A 241 -17.03 21.16 -14.46
C ASN A 241 -16.94 20.00 -13.44
N ALA A 242 -15.76 19.42 -13.25
CA ALA A 242 -15.51 18.38 -12.25
C ALA A 242 -15.76 18.86 -10.81
N ARG A 243 -15.54 20.16 -10.52
CA ARG A 243 -15.87 20.79 -9.24
C ARG A 243 -17.38 20.97 -9.02
N LYS A 244 -18.15 21.23 -10.09
CA LYS A 244 -19.59 21.56 -10.00
C LYS A 244 -20.47 20.35 -9.78
N ALA A 245 -20.18 19.26 -10.49
CA ALA A 245 -21.02 18.06 -10.46
C ALA A 245 -20.19 16.81 -10.71
N ALA A 246 -20.40 15.79 -9.89
CA ALA A 246 -19.85 14.46 -10.13
C ALA A 246 -20.71 13.68 -11.11
N CYS A 247 -20.05 12.92 -11.99
CA CYS A 247 -20.66 11.93 -12.86
C CYS A 247 -20.00 10.58 -12.62
N PHE A 248 -20.60 9.75 -11.77
CA PHE A 248 -20.01 8.46 -11.39
C PHE A 248 -20.11 7.46 -12.53
N THR A 249 -19.03 7.27 -13.25
CA THR A 249 -18.96 6.47 -14.48
C THR A 249 -18.12 5.21 -14.27
N GLU A 250 -18.65 4.06 -14.63
CA GLU A 250 -17.96 2.78 -14.75
C GLU A 250 -17.70 2.47 -16.23
N ILE A 251 -16.52 1.96 -16.52
CA ILE A 251 -16.09 1.54 -17.85
C ILE A 251 -16.05 0.02 -17.91
N ILE A 252 -16.78 -0.55 -18.85
CA ILE A 252 -16.91 -1.99 -19.08
C ILE A 252 -16.38 -2.31 -20.46
N ASP A 253 -15.53 -3.33 -20.61
CA ASP A 253 -15.03 -3.77 -21.90
C ASP A 253 -16.07 -4.66 -22.64
N GLU A 254 -15.77 -4.99 -23.90
CA GLU A 254 -16.64 -5.83 -24.75
C GLU A 254 -16.90 -7.24 -24.18
N SER A 255 -16.03 -7.74 -23.29
CA SER A 255 -16.23 -9.01 -22.60
C SER A 255 -17.17 -8.90 -21.38
N GLY A 256 -17.63 -7.70 -21.05
CA GLY A 256 -18.40 -7.41 -19.84
C GLY A 256 -17.55 -7.32 -18.57
N ALA A 257 -16.22 -7.25 -18.71
CA ALA A 257 -15.34 -7.04 -17.55
C ALA A 257 -15.25 -5.56 -17.19
N LYS A 258 -15.41 -5.27 -15.90
CA LYS A 258 -15.30 -3.93 -15.34
C LYS A 258 -13.83 -3.48 -15.37
N LYS A 259 -13.54 -2.44 -16.13
CA LYS A 259 -12.18 -1.99 -16.46
C LYS A 259 -11.69 -0.90 -15.55
N ASP A 260 -12.49 0.15 -15.41
CA ASP A 260 -12.11 1.35 -14.66
C ASP A 260 -13.35 2.11 -14.19
N PHE A 261 -13.15 3.10 -13.32
CA PHE A 261 -14.22 3.99 -12.87
C PHE A 261 -13.68 5.39 -12.55
N SER A 262 -14.56 6.40 -12.59
CA SER A 262 -14.23 7.78 -12.26
C SER A 262 -15.46 8.52 -11.72
N PHE A 263 -15.23 9.69 -11.12
CA PHE A 263 -16.27 10.63 -10.71
C PHE A 263 -16.60 11.69 -11.79
N VAL A 264 -16.00 11.53 -12.98
CA VAL A 264 -16.33 12.32 -14.18
C VAL A 264 -16.79 11.41 -15.31
N ASP A 265 -17.47 11.95 -16.31
CA ASP A 265 -17.77 11.19 -17.54
C ASP A 265 -16.46 10.88 -18.28
N VAL A 266 -16.31 9.63 -18.73
CA VAL A 266 -15.06 9.13 -19.32
C VAL A 266 -15.27 8.79 -20.80
N ASN A 267 -14.56 9.51 -21.68
CA ASN A 267 -14.70 9.40 -23.14
C ASN A 267 -13.44 8.86 -23.82
N GLN A 268 -12.30 8.87 -23.15
CA GLN A 268 -10.98 8.51 -23.68
C GLN A 268 -10.86 7.07 -24.24
N TYR A 269 -11.76 6.16 -23.88
CA TYR A 269 -11.68 4.75 -24.31
C TYR A 269 -12.30 4.48 -25.68
N GLY A 270 -13.05 5.44 -26.25
CA GLY A 270 -13.69 5.28 -27.57
C GLY A 270 -14.79 4.20 -27.62
N ASN A 271 -15.04 3.66 -28.83
CA ASN A 271 -16.22 2.85 -29.13
C ASN A 271 -16.15 1.38 -28.63
N GLY A 272 -14.99 0.89 -28.19
CA GLY A 272 -14.81 -0.49 -27.71
C GLY A 272 -15.21 -0.72 -26.25
N PHE A 273 -15.80 0.29 -25.58
CA PHE A 273 -16.16 0.24 -24.15
C PHE A 273 -17.55 0.79 -23.91
N VAL A 274 -18.26 0.17 -22.98
CA VAL A 274 -19.58 0.61 -22.53
C VAL A 274 -19.43 1.43 -21.27
N LYS A 275 -20.09 2.60 -21.23
CA LYS A 275 -20.20 3.44 -20.03
C LYS A 275 -21.49 3.13 -19.26
N ARG A 276 -21.37 3.00 -17.96
CA ARG A 276 -22.53 2.91 -17.06
C ARG A 276 -22.43 3.98 -15.99
N HIS A 277 -23.50 4.75 -15.82
CA HIS A 277 -23.56 5.82 -14.83
C HIS A 277 -24.29 5.37 -13.58
N PHE A 278 -23.85 5.87 -12.44
CA PHE A 278 -24.43 5.59 -11.12
C PHE A 278 -24.88 6.87 -10.46
N ALA A 279 -25.90 6.76 -9.62
CA ALA A 279 -26.43 7.89 -8.86
C ALA A 279 -25.51 8.29 -7.69
N SER A 280 -24.63 7.38 -7.23
CA SER A 280 -23.75 7.63 -6.08
C SER A 280 -22.40 6.93 -6.22
N ALA A 281 -21.39 7.49 -5.55
CA ALA A 281 -20.05 6.91 -5.46
C ALA A 281 -20.07 5.53 -4.78
N ASN A 282 -20.84 5.40 -3.70
CA ASN A 282 -20.96 4.14 -2.97
C ASN A 282 -21.60 3.04 -3.83
N ALA A 283 -22.66 3.35 -4.58
CA ALA A 283 -23.32 2.39 -5.47
C ALA A 283 -22.39 1.93 -6.60
N LEU A 284 -21.62 2.85 -7.20
CA LEU A 284 -20.61 2.52 -8.20
C LEU A 284 -19.56 1.57 -7.62
N LEU A 285 -19.00 1.88 -6.45
CA LEU A 285 -17.95 1.06 -5.84
C LEU A 285 -18.46 -0.30 -5.41
N ASP A 286 -19.70 -0.38 -4.87
CA ASP A 286 -20.29 -1.66 -4.48
C ASP A 286 -20.48 -2.57 -5.69
N ASP A 287 -21.01 -2.03 -6.80
CA ASP A 287 -21.15 -2.75 -8.06
C ASP A 287 -19.80 -3.11 -8.67
N PHE A 288 -18.86 -2.14 -8.79
CA PHE A 288 -17.55 -2.37 -9.40
C PHE A 288 -16.78 -3.51 -8.73
N TYR A 289 -16.81 -3.57 -7.41
CA TYR A 289 -16.13 -4.59 -6.62
C TYR A 289 -17.01 -5.78 -6.26
N GLU A 290 -18.25 -5.84 -6.77
CA GLU A 290 -19.10 -7.01 -6.59
C GLU A 290 -18.39 -8.25 -7.14
N LYS A 291 -18.01 -9.15 -6.25
CA LYS A 291 -17.41 -10.43 -6.63
C LYS A 291 -18.51 -11.32 -7.19
N LYS A 292 -18.65 -11.42 -8.48
CA LYS A 292 -19.34 -12.57 -9.10
C LYS A 292 -18.77 -13.83 -8.44
N SER A 293 -19.64 -14.70 -7.97
CA SER A 293 -19.45 -15.80 -7.00
C SER A 293 -18.42 -16.89 -7.39
N ASP A 294 -17.19 -16.52 -7.71
CA ASP A 294 -16.10 -17.45 -8.00
C ASP A 294 -15.09 -17.53 -6.84
N ARG A 295 -15.62 -17.65 -5.60
CA ARG A 295 -14.83 -17.69 -4.36
C ARG A 295 -13.84 -18.85 -4.31
N ALA A 296 -14.17 -20.00 -4.89
CA ALA A 296 -13.25 -21.12 -4.98
C ALA A 296 -12.02 -20.81 -5.84
N SER A 297 -12.23 -20.17 -6.98
CA SER A 297 -11.17 -19.72 -7.91
C SER A 297 -10.30 -18.61 -7.31
N GLN A 298 -10.88 -17.69 -6.53
CA GLN A 298 -10.11 -16.64 -5.85
C GLN A 298 -9.26 -17.20 -4.72
N ARG A 299 -9.82 -18.09 -3.86
CA ARG A 299 -9.06 -18.78 -2.81
C ARG A 299 -7.92 -19.61 -3.38
N ALA A 300 -8.14 -20.32 -4.50
CA ALA A 300 -7.08 -21.07 -5.18
C ALA A 300 -5.99 -20.14 -5.72
N ARG A 301 -6.33 -18.99 -6.30
CA ARG A 301 -5.37 -17.98 -6.78
C ARG A 301 -4.56 -17.37 -5.63
N ASP A 302 -5.20 -17.02 -4.52
CA ASP A 302 -4.54 -16.45 -3.34
C ASP A 302 -3.59 -17.48 -2.71
N MET A 303 -4.00 -18.75 -2.66
CA MET A 303 -3.17 -19.86 -2.16
C MET A 303 -1.96 -20.11 -3.07
N LEU A 304 -2.16 -20.14 -4.39
CA LEU A 304 -1.09 -20.23 -5.37
C LEU A 304 -0.07 -19.08 -5.25
N LYS A 305 -0.53 -17.86 -5.06
CA LYS A 305 0.32 -16.68 -4.85
C LYS A 305 1.14 -16.80 -3.57
N LEU A 306 0.51 -17.28 -2.49
CA LEU A 306 1.20 -17.53 -1.22
C LEU A 306 2.27 -18.62 -1.36
N ILE A 307 1.95 -19.72 -2.03
CA ILE A 307 2.88 -20.84 -2.27
C ILE A 307 4.06 -20.36 -3.13
N LYS A 308 3.82 -19.63 -4.22
CA LYS A 308 4.87 -19.06 -5.06
C LYS A 308 5.81 -18.14 -4.27
N SER A 309 5.24 -17.22 -3.48
CA SER A 309 6.04 -16.31 -2.66
C SER A 309 6.89 -17.03 -1.61
N ARG A 310 6.35 -18.10 -0.99
CA ARG A 310 7.13 -18.95 -0.06
C ARG A 310 8.22 -19.72 -0.77
N ALA A 311 7.92 -20.30 -1.93
CA ALA A 311 8.89 -21.04 -2.74
C ALA A 311 10.07 -20.14 -3.14
N GLU A 312 9.81 -18.92 -3.62
CA GLU A 312 10.83 -17.94 -3.98
C GLU A 312 11.71 -17.54 -2.78
N ARG A 313 11.11 -17.31 -1.60
CA ARG A 313 11.85 -17.00 -0.38
C ARG A 313 12.74 -18.16 0.05
N THR A 314 12.21 -19.38 -0.02
CA THR A 314 12.98 -20.58 0.35
C THR A 314 14.12 -20.84 -0.64
N ALA A 315 13.90 -20.62 -1.94
CA ALA A 315 14.93 -20.73 -2.95
C ALA A 315 16.07 -19.73 -2.72
N ARG A 316 15.75 -18.45 -2.45
CA ARG A 316 16.76 -17.43 -2.11
C ARG A 316 17.54 -17.79 -0.85
N LYS A 317 16.86 -18.29 0.19
CA LYS A 317 17.53 -18.72 1.43
C LYS A 317 18.46 -19.90 1.17
N LEU A 318 18.04 -20.84 0.34
CA LEU A 318 18.89 -22.00 -0.03
C LEU A 318 20.15 -21.57 -0.78
N GLU A 319 20.03 -20.63 -1.72
CA GLU A 319 21.19 -20.09 -2.45
C GLU A 319 22.17 -19.35 -1.52
N LEU A 320 21.66 -18.56 -0.58
CA LEU A 320 22.49 -17.91 0.45
C LEU A 320 23.20 -18.95 1.32
N GLN A 321 22.51 -19.98 1.80
CA GLN A 321 23.10 -21.03 2.62
C GLN A 321 24.14 -21.86 1.85
N LYS A 322 23.92 -22.11 0.56
CA LYS A 322 24.93 -22.78 -0.29
C LYS A 322 26.20 -21.93 -0.43
N LYS A 323 26.02 -20.60 -0.60
CA LYS A 323 27.15 -19.68 -0.67
C LYS A 323 27.93 -19.65 0.65
N GLU A 324 27.23 -19.52 1.78
CA GLU A 324 27.83 -19.55 3.12
C GLU A 324 28.58 -20.89 3.36
N LEU A 325 28.03 -22.01 2.91
CA LEU A 325 28.69 -23.32 3.03
C LEU A 325 29.97 -23.40 2.19
N ALA A 326 29.93 -22.82 0.98
CA ALA A 326 31.15 -22.75 0.13
C ALA A 326 32.23 -21.86 0.76
N ASP A 327 31.83 -20.70 1.30
CA ASP A 327 32.70 -19.78 2.02
C ASP A 327 33.30 -20.45 3.28
N CYS A 328 32.52 -21.33 3.96
CA CYS A 328 33.04 -22.12 5.09
C CYS A 328 34.11 -23.18 4.67
N ALA A 329 33.97 -23.77 3.49
CA ALA A 329 34.98 -24.72 2.99
C ALA A 329 36.31 -24.01 2.70
N ASP A 330 36.28 -22.81 2.13
CA ASP A 330 37.46 -21.97 1.94
C ASP A 330 38.08 -21.56 3.28
N ARG A 331 37.29 -21.34 4.29
CA ARG A 331 37.72 -20.94 5.63
C ARG A 331 38.56 -21.99 6.33
N GLU A 332 38.21 -23.26 6.21
CA GLU A 332 39.08 -24.38 6.72
C GLU A 332 40.42 -24.42 6.03
N ASN A 333 40.45 -24.18 4.73
CA ASN A 333 41.66 -24.11 3.93
C ASN A 333 42.56 -22.92 4.32
N LEU A 334 41.97 -21.75 4.52
CA LEU A 334 42.66 -20.55 4.99
C LEU A 334 43.24 -20.75 6.39
N ARG A 335 42.45 -21.36 7.30
CA ARG A 335 42.93 -21.71 8.64
C ARG A 335 44.13 -22.65 8.59
N ALA A 336 44.05 -23.72 7.78
CA ALA A 336 45.17 -24.65 7.59
C ALA A 336 46.42 -23.92 7.06
N CYS A 337 46.27 -22.99 6.11
CA CYS A 337 47.40 -22.16 5.65
C CYS A 337 47.99 -21.31 6.78
N GLY A 338 47.15 -20.70 7.62
CA GLY A 338 47.58 -19.94 8.79
C GLY A 338 48.37 -20.80 9.80
N ASP A 339 47.85 -21.99 10.09
CA ASP A 339 48.50 -22.96 10.99
C ASP A 339 49.89 -23.42 10.45
N ILE A 340 49.95 -23.69 9.13
CA ILE A 340 51.22 -24.10 8.48
C ILE A 340 52.23 -22.95 8.50
N VAL A 341 51.81 -21.71 8.22
CA VAL A 341 52.68 -20.52 8.29
C VAL A 341 53.18 -20.34 9.72
N ASN A 342 52.33 -20.49 10.71
CA ASN A 342 52.68 -20.31 12.12
C ASN A 342 53.66 -21.41 12.61
N ALA A 343 53.44 -22.66 12.22
CA ALA A 343 54.33 -23.78 12.57
C ALA A 343 55.73 -23.67 11.94
N ASN A 344 55.83 -23.04 10.77
CA ASN A 344 57.07 -22.86 10.05
C ASN A 344 57.65 -21.44 10.12
N ILE A 345 57.23 -20.63 11.10
CA ILE A 345 57.57 -19.20 11.22
C ILE A 345 59.09 -18.96 11.26
N TYR A 346 59.86 -19.92 11.79
CA TYR A 346 61.32 -19.87 11.92
C TYR A 346 62.07 -20.00 10.57
N ARG A 347 61.36 -20.43 9.50
CA ARG A 347 61.90 -20.54 8.14
C ARG A 347 61.52 -19.34 7.25
N LEU A 348 60.75 -18.40 7.77
CA LEU A 348 60.19 -17.31 7.00
C LEU A 348 60.84 -15.96 7.39
N GLU A 349 61.12 -15.16 6.36
CA GLU A 349 61.65 -13.81 6.52
C GLU A 349 60.70 -12.78 5.92
N LYS A 350 60.77 -11.57 6.44
CA LYS A 350 59.98 -10.43 5.88
C LYS A 350 60.51 -10.12 4.48
N GLY A 351 59.57 -9.98 3.52
CA GLY A 351 59.88 -9.73 2.11
C GLY A 351 59.61 -10.93 1.19
N MET A 352 59.34 -12.11 1.74
CA MET A 352 58.92 -13.28 0.95
C MET A 352 57.53 -13.13 0.40
N THR A 353 57.33 -13.49 -0.89
CA THR A 353 56.01 -13.48 -1.56
C THR A 353 55.33 -14.84 -1.55
N SER A 354 56.09 -15.91 -1.33
CA SER A 354 55.58 -17.27 -1.15
C SER A 354 56.65 -18.16 -0.48
N ALA A 355 56.24 -19.20 0.18
CA ALA A 355 57.12 -20.23 0.73
C ALA A 355 56.56 -21.62 0.50
N VAL A 356 57.43 -22.61 0.32
CA VAL A 356 57.07 -24.04 0.30
C VAL A 356 57.33 -24.58 1.70
N LEU A 357 56.24 -24.92 2.39
CA LEU A 357 56.24 -25.31 3.80
C LEU A 357 55.71 -26.71 3.97
N ASP A 358 56.17 -27.39 5.02
CA ASP A 358 55.71 -28.74 5.34
C ASP A 358 54.31 -28.66 5.93
N ASP A 359 53.33 -29.24 5.26
CA ASP A 359 51.95 -29.34 5.71
C ASP A 359 51.81 -30.54 6.67
N PHE A 360 51.73 -30.27 7.94
CA PHE A 360 51.61 -31.31 8.97
C PHE A 360 50.24 -32.00 9.03
N TYR A 361 49.22 -31.48 8.31
CA TYR A 361 47.94 -32.17 8.17
C TYR A 361 47.96 -33.28 7.12
N THR A 362 48.71 -33.06 6.02
CA THR A 362 48.77 -34.02 4.90
C THR A 362 50.10 -34.77 4.82
N GLY A 363 51.16 -34.25 5.46
CA GLY A 363 52.50 -34.76 5.37
C GLY A 363 53.25 -34.38 4.09
N GLU A 364 52.64 -33.54 3.24
CA GLU A 364 53.21 -33.10 1.95
C GLU A 364 53.72 -31.65 2.04
N GLN A 365 54.47 -31.23 1.03
CA GLN A 365 54.90 -29.84 0.91
C GLN A 365 53.86 -29.01 0.19
N ARG A 366 53.49 -27.88 0.80
CA ARG A 366 52.50 -26.95 0.28
C ARG A 366 53.08 -25.57 0.02
N LYS A 367 52.86 -25.02 -1.18
CA LYS A 367 53.23 -23.64 -1.50
C LYS A 367 52.15 -22.68 -0.98
N ILE A 368 52.53 -21.78 -0.07
CA ILE A 368 51.65 -20.80 0.54
C ILE A 368 52.09 -19.40 0.10
N ALA A 369 51.12 -18.57 -0.29
CA ALA A 369 51.35 -17.17 -0.66
C ALA A 369 51.56 -16.32 0.60
N LEU A 370 52.48 -15.36 0.53
CA LEU A 370 52.81 -14.46 1.62
C LEU A 370 52.74 -13.00 1.13
N ASP A 371 52.35 -12.09 1.99
CA ASP A 371 52.45 -10.66 1.71
C ASP A 371 53.81 -10.14 2.15
N ALA A 372 54.66 -9.74 1.19
CA ALA A 372 56.00 -9.28 1.44
C ALA A 372 56.10 -8.06 2.39
N ARG A 373 55.03 -7.31 2.54
CA ARG A 373 54.95 -6.14 3.43
C ARG A 373 54.79 -6.52 4.90
N LEU A 374 54.27 -7.71 5.17
CA LEU A 374 53.96 -8.21 6.49
C LEU A 374 55.12 -9.06 7.04
N SER A 375 55.23 -9.10 8.38
CA SER A 375 56.12 -10.07 9.05
C SER A 375 55.53 -11.48 8.96
N PRO A 376 56.34 -12.56 9.18
CA PRO A 376 55.82 -13.92 9.20
C PRO A 376 54.63 -14.13 10.12
N ALA A 377 54.67 -13.60 11.33
CA ALA A 377 53.57 -13.66 12.29
C ALA A 377 52.32 -12.92 11.80
N GLN A 378 52.48 -11.77 11.16
CA GLN A 378 51.38 -11.02 10.58
C GLN A 378 50.76 -11.71 9.38
N ASN A 379 51.55 -12.44 8.57
CA ASN A 379 51.06 -13.30 7.48
C ASN A 379 50.19 -14.45 8.02
N ALA A 380 50.60 -15.10 9.11
CA ALA A 380 49.78 -16.12 9.75
C ALA A 380 48.46 -15.53 10.26
N GLN A 381 48.51 -14.37 10.90
CA GLN A 381 47.31 -13.69 11.43
C GLN A 381 46.37 -13.22 10.32
N LYS A 382 46.89 -12.83 9.16
CA LYS A 382 46.09 -12.48 7.98
C LYS A 382 45.20 -13.65 7.54
N TYR A 383 45.77 -14.87 7.43
CA TYR A 383 45.02 -16.08 7.09
C TYR A 383 43.93 -16.45 8.07
N TYR A 384 44.06 -16.08 9.36
CA TYR A 384 42.99 -16.28 10.36
C TYR A 384 41.90 -15.20 10.32
N SER A 385 42.16 -14.04 9.70
CA SER A 385 41.23 -12.92 9.61
C SER A 385 40.45 -12.87 8.31
N GLU A 386 40.91 -13.56 7.27
CA GLU A 386 40.18 -13.80 6.01
C GLU A 386 39.25 -15.00 6.15
#